data_032aff8091839e23ac54344f39b24324
#
_entry.id   032aff8091839e23ac54344f39b24324
#
_cell.length_a   1.000
_cell.length_b   1.000
_cell.length_c   1.000
_cell.angle_alpha   90.00
_cell.angle_beta   90.00
_cell.angle_gamma   90.00
#
_symmetry.space_group_name_H-M   'P 1'
#
loop_
_entity.id
_entity.type
_entity.pdbx_description
1 polymer ?
#
loop_
_entity_poly.entity_id
_entity_poly.type
_entity_poly.pdbx_seq_one_letter_code
_entity_poly.pdbx_strand_id
1 'polypeptide(L)'
;MAHANTDRLLLVEKVLILKSLSIFKDTPEHILAELAPLMEEEEYEQNTLIFKEGEMGDCMYIIHKGEVKIHKGSIVLAVLKEKEVFGELSLLDAEARSASATANTDCMLFRVNQEPFYELVETRTEVVRGFIKILCQRLRAQNEKSAPSA
;
A
#
# COMPACT_ATOMS: atom_id res chain seq x y z
N MET A 1 7.93 27.91 -6.27
CA MET A 1 6.58 27.78 -6.83
C MET A 1 5.67 27.15 -5.84
N ALA A 2 4.64 27.86 -5.49
CA ALA A 2 3.72 27.45 -4.43
C ALA A 2 2.72 26.37 -4.83
N HIS A 3 2.72 25.93 -6.08
CA HIS A 3 1.73 24.98 -6.59
C HIS A 3 1.78 23.62 -5.92
N ALA A 4 2.98 23.18 -5.55
CA ALA A 4 3.15 21.85 -4.97
C ALA A 4 2.48 21.69 -3.61
N ASN A 5 2.24 22.81 -2.90
CA ASN A 5 1.67 22.75 -1.55
C ASN A 5 0.15 22.84 -1.52
N THR A 6 -0.47 23.35 -2.59
CA THR A 6 -1.94 23.50 -2.63
C THR A 6 -2.65 22.17 -2.84
N ASP A 7 -1.98 21.21 -3.46
CA ASP A 7 -2.57 19.90 -3.77
C ASP A 7 -2.19 18.83 -2.74
N ARG A 8 -1.30 19.16 -1.82
CA ARG A 8 -0.87 18.20 -0.79
C ARG A 8 -1.93 18.08 0.29
N LEU A 9 -2.22 16.84 0.65
CA LEU A 9 -3.10 16.57 1.78
C LEU A 9 -2.44 17.00 3.08
N LEU A 10 -3.25 17.54 3.97
CA LEU A 10 -2.81 17.86 5.31
C LEU A 10 -2.51 16.58 6.09
N LEU A 11 -1.65 16.70 7.10
CA LEU A 11 -1.31 15.55 7.96
C LEU A 11 -2.55 14.90 8.56
N VAL A 12 -3.53 15.71 9.00
CA VAL A 12 -4.79 15.23 9.56
C VAL A 12 -5.55 14.37 8.55
N GLU A 13 -5.58 14.81 7.28
CA GLU A 13 -6.24 14.05 6.22
C GLU A 13 -5.56 12.71 5.99
N LYS A 14 -4.23 12.67 6.02
CA LYS A 14 -3.47 11.42 5.89
C LYS A 14 -3.76 10.46 7.04
N VAL A 15 -3.86 10.97 8.26
CA VAL A 15 -4.24 10.16 9.44
C VAL A 15 -5.62 9.56 9.25
N LEU A 16 -6.58 10.34 8.77
CA LEU A 16 -7.94 9.85 8.51
C LEU A 16 -7.96 8.78 7.41
N ILE A 17 -7.15 8.94 6.38
CA ILE A 17 -6.99 7.93 5.33
C ILE A 17 -6.45 6.62 5.92
N LEU A 18 -5.39 6.71 6.70
CA LEU A 18 -4.81 5.53 7.37
C LEU A 18 -5.83 4.85 8.27
N LYS A 19 -6.59 5.64 9.04
CA LYS A 19 -7.60 5.09 9.95
C LYS A 19 -8.72 4.36 9.20
N SER A 20 -8.99 4.75 7.96
CA SER A 20 -10.01 4.13 7.12
C SER A 20 -9.58 2.78 6.54
N LEU A 21 -8.27 2.47 6.57
CA LEU A 21 -7.75 1.21 6.07
C LEU A 21 -8.04 0.10 7.09
N SER A 22 -8.43 -1.06 6.61
CA SER A 22 -8.78 -2.18 7.49
C SER A 22 -7.63 -2.60 8.40
N ILE A 23 -6.39 -2.47 7.92
CA ILE A 23 -5.20 -2.86 8.68
C ILE A 23 -4.94 -1.95 9.88
N PHE A 24 -5.42 -0.71 9.82
CA PHE A 24 -5.13 0.29 10.85
C PHE A 24 -6.37 0.77 11.61
N LYS A 25 -7.53 0.17 11.38
CA LYS A 25 -8.76 0.63 12.03
C LYS A 25 -8.71 0.57 13.55
N ASP A 26 -7.93 -0.35 14.10
CA ASP A 26 -7.77 -0.52 15.53
C ASP A 26 -6.47 0.09 16.07
N THR A 27 -5.71 0.78 15.21
CA THR A 27 -4.47 1.41 15.60
C THR A 27 -4.77 2.80 16.19
N PRO A 28 -4.18 3.16 17.35
CA PRO A 28 -4.38 4.47 17.94
C PRO A 28 -3.96 5.61 17.01
N GLU A 29 -4.69 6.70 17.02
CA GLU A 29 -4.43 7.84 16.13
C GLU A 29 -3.04 8.45 16.33
N HIS A 30 -2.52 8.44 17.55
CA HIS A 30 -1.18 8.99 17.78
C HIS A 30 -0.08 8.18 17.08
N ILE A 31 -0.30 6.88 16.87
CA ILE A 31 0.61 6.03 16.10
C ILE A 31 0.47 6.32 14.61
N LEU A 32 -0.76 6.48 14.13
CA LEU A 32 -1.01 6.83 12.73
C LEU A 32 -0.43 8.21 12.40
N ALA A 33 -0.43 9.12 13.35
CA ALA A 33 0.18 10.44 13.17
C ALA A 33 1.71 10.35 12.93
N GLU A 34 2.35 9.30 13.41
CA GLU A 34 3.77 9.05 13.15
C GLU A 34 4.00 8.38 11.79
N LEU A 35 3.04 7.58 11.33
CA LEU A 35 3.13 6.92 10.02
C LEU A 35 2.78 7.89 8.88
N ALA A 36 1.84 8.78 9.11
CA ALA A 36 1.35 9.69 8.06
C ALA A 36 2.43 10.52 7.37
N PRO A 37 3.46 11.05 8.05
CA PRO A 37 4.53 11.80 7.37
C PRO A 37 5.34 10.96 6.39
N LEU A 38 5.29 9.63 6.50
CA LEU A 38 6.03 8.73 5.60
C LEU A 38 5.31 8.53 4.27
N MET A 39 4.05 8.95 4.17
CA MET A 39 3.24 8.79 2.97
C MET A 39 3.60 9.86 1.95
N GLU A 40 4.18 9.43 0.83
CA GLU A 40 4.51 10.33 -0.29
C GLU A 40 3.42 10.22 -1.36
N GLU A 41 2.90 11.36 -1.79
CA GLU A 41 1.86 11.39 -2.83
C GLU A 41 2.49 11.16 -4.21
N GLU A 42 1.90 10.25 -4.98
CA GLU A 42 2.30 9.99 -6.36
C GLU A 42 1.05 9.90 -7.23
N GLU A 43 1.09 10.60 -8.36
CA GLU A 43 0.01 10.56 -9.34
C GLU A 43 0.45 9.74 -10.55
N TYR A 44 -0.47 8.96 -11.09
CA TYR A 44 -0.23 8.12 -12.27
C TYR A 44 -1.39 8.28 -13.26
N GLU A 45 -1.06 8.54 -14.50
CA GLU A 45 -2.05 8.52 -15.56
C GLU A 45 -2.45 7.08 -15.89
N GLN A 46 -3.65 6.91 -16.39
CA GLN A 46 -4.16 5.61 -16.85
C GLN A 46 -3.14 4.94 -17.77
N ASN A 47 -2.95 3.64 -17.59
CA ASN A 47 -2.03 2.78 -18.35
C ASN A 47 -0.54 3.00 -18.06
N THR A 48 -0.20 3.81 -17.05
CA THR A 48 1.18 3.97 -16.63
C THR A 48 1.61 2.79 -15.77
N LEU A 49 2.78 2.23 -16.09
CA LEU A 49 3.38 1.17 -15.29
C LEU A 49 3.89 1.75 -13.97
N ILE A 50 3.47 1.18 -12.85
CA ILE A 50 3.90 1.61 -11.52
C ILE A 50 5.18 0.86 -11.13
N PHE A 51 5.16 -0.46 -11.28
CA PHE A 51 6.37 -1.26 -11.18
C PHE A 51 6.21 -2.53 -12.02
N LYS A 52 7.34 -3.13 -12.37
CA LYS A 52 7.40 -4.30 -13.25
C LYS A 52 7.78 -5.54 -12.46
N GLU A 53 7.19 -6.67 -12.81
CA GLU A 53 7.60 -7.97 -12.29
C GLU A 53 9.11 -8.16 -12.42
N GLY A 54 9.75 -8.60 -11.35
CA GLY A 54 11.19 -8.82 -11.32
C GLY A 54 12.02 -7.64 -10.86
N GLU A 55 11.45 -6.42 -10.81
CA GLU A 55 12.17 -5.27 -10.25
C GLU A 55 12.30 -5.43 -8.73
N MET A 56 13.40 -4.95 -8.19
CA MET A 56 13.56 -4.92 -6.74
C MET A 56 12.57 -3.92 -6.14
N GLY A 57 11.81 -4.38 -5.16
CA GLY A 57 10.84 -3.54 -4.46
C GLY A 57 11.28 -3.25 -3.04
N ASP A 58 11.10 -2.00 -2.62
CA ASP A 58 11.42 -1.53 -1.27
C ASP A 58 10.38 -0.56 -0.73
N CYS A 59 9.17 -0.66 -1.24
CA CYS A 59 8.07 0.21 -0.81
C CYS A 59 6.73 -0.47 -1.00
N MET A 60 5.72 0.08 -0.33
CA MET A 60 4.34 -0.31 -0.58
C MET A 60 3.54 0.90 -1.05
N TYR A 61 2.36 0.65 -1.58
CA TYR A 61 1.44 1.67 -2.07
C TYR A 61 0.07 1.53 -1.42
N ILE A 62 -0.54 2.68 -1.15
CA ILE A 62 -1.92 2.78 -0.68
C ILE A 62 -2.71 3.50 -1.76
N ILE A 63 -3.82 2.94 -2.21
CA ILE A 63 -4.65 3.56 -3.23
C ILE A 63 -5.59 4.57 -2.57
N HIS A 64 -5.37 5.84 -2.87
CA HIS A 64 -6.25 6.91 -2.41
C HIS A 64 -7.39 7.14 -3.41
N LYS A 65 -7.05 7.20 -4.70
CA LYS A 65 -8.04 7.36 -5.79
C LYS A 65 -7.64 6.49 -6.96
N GLY A 66 -8.64 5.94 -7.64
CA GLY A 66 -8.44 5.15 -8.84
C GLY A 66 -8.34 3.67 -8.60
N GLU A 67 -7.92 2.97 -9.65
CA GLU A 67 -7.78 1.51 -9.64
C GLU A 67 -6.41 1.11 -10.17
N VAL A 68 -5.85 0.06 -9.60
CA VAL A 68 -4.55 -0.49 -10.01
C VAL A 68 -4.73 -1.94 -10.42
N LYS A 69 -4.19 -2.27 -11.58
CA LYS A 69 -4.21 -3.63 -12.11
C LYS A 69 -2.91 -4.33 -11.74
N ILE A 70 -3.02 -5.47 -11.08
CA ILE A 70 -1.89 -6.36 -10.77
C ILE A 70 -1.89 -7.46 -11.82
N HIS A 71 -0.78 -7.66 -12.52
CA HIS A 71 -0.76 -8.56 -13.66
C HIS A 71 0.62 -9.19 -13.87
N LYS A 72 0.62 -10.31 -14.60
CA LYS A 72 1.83 -10.94 -15.13
C LYS A 72 1.69 -10.98 -16.65
N GLY A 73 2.48 -10.16 -17.32
CA GLY A 73 2.29 -9.94 -18.76
C GLY A 73 0.87 -9.43 -19.02
N SER A 74 0.13 -10.12 -19.88
CA SER A 74 -1.25 -9.76 -20.20
C SER A 74 -2.29 -10.39 -19.26
N ILE A 75 -1.87 -11.27 -18.34
CA ILE A 75 -2.77 -11.96 -17.43
C ILE A 75 -3.03 -11.08 -16.21
N VAL A 76 -4.28 -10.65 -16.04
CA VAL A 76 -4.70 -9.84 -14.89
C VAL A 76 -4.95 -10.74 -13.70
N LEU A 77 -4.23 -10.51 -12.61
CA LEU A 77 -4.38 -11.27 -11.36
C LEU A 77 -5.41 -10.62 -10.44
N ALA A 78 -5.45 -9.29 -10.41
CA ALA A 78 -6.37 -8.55 -9.55
C ALA A 78 -6.51 -7.12 -10.04
N VAL A 79 -7.64 -6.50 -9.71
CA VAL A 79 -7.85 -5.06 -9.86
C VAL A 79 -8.14 -4.53 -8.46
N LEU A 80 -7.26 -3.68 -7.97
CA LEU A 80 -7.34 -3.12 -6.63
C LEU A 80 -7.94 -1.72 -6.69
N LYS A 81 -8.69 -1.37 -5.66
CA LYS A 81 -9.48 -0.14 -5.60
C LYS A 81 -9.04 0.73 -4.43
N GLU A 82 -9.75 1.84 -4.25
CA GLU A 82 -9.51 2.76 -3.14
C GLU A 82 -9.50 2.03 -1.79
N LYS A 83 -8.61 2.45 -0.91
CA LYS A 83 -8.38 1.90 0.43
C LYS A 83 -7.67 0.55 0.44
N GLU A 84 -7.31 0.01 -0.71
CA GLU A 84 -6.51 -1.20 -0.76
C GLU A 84 -5.03 -0.86 -0.83
N VAL A 85 -4.20 -1.78 -0.34
CA VAL A 85 -2.75 -1.63 -0.35
C VAL A 85 -2.13 -2.72 -1.23
N PHE A 86 -0.98 -2.43 -1.83
CA PHE A 86 -0.24 -3.41 -2.61
C PHE A 86 1.26 -3.18 -2.47
N GLY A 87 2.04 -4.22 -2.75
CA GLY A 87 3.48 -4.17 -2.61
C GLY A 87 3.98 -4.22 -1.17
N GLU A 88 3.10 -4.56 -0.22
CA GLU A 88 3.44 -4.59 1.21
C GLU A 88 4.51 -5.59 1.58
N LEU A 89 4.65 -6.69 0.82
CA LEU A 89 5.71 -7.67 1.08
C LEU A 89 7.09 -7.06 0.87
N SER A 90 7.22 -6.17 -0.13
CA SER A 90 8.48 -5.48 -0.39
C SER A 90 8.82 -4.45 0.68
N LEU A 91 7.83 -3.99 1.42
CA LEU A 91 8.07 -3.10 2.55
C LEU A 91 8.69 -3.87 3.72
N LEU A 92 8.21 -5.10 3.95
CA LEU A 92 8.67 -5.94 5.05
C LEU A 92 9.97 -6.68 4.71
N ASP A 93 10.14 -7.06 3.46
CA ASP A 93 11.30 -7.82 3.00
C ASP A 93 11.57 -7.45 1.54
N ALA A 94 12.58 -6.61 1.33
CA ALA A 94 12.89 -6.10 0.00
C ALA A 94 13.30 -7.24 -0.94
N GLU A 95 12.41 -7.58 -1.86
CA GLU A 95 12.64 -8.63 -2.84
C GLU A 95 12.12 -8.20 -4.20
N ALA A 96 12.40 -9.03 -5.21
CA ALA A 96 11.88 -8.80 -6.55
C ALA A 96 10.35 -8.84 -6.54
N ARG A 97 9.73 -7.93 -7.27
CA ARG A 97 8.28 -7.87 -7.41
C ARG A 97 7.77 -9.15 -8.05
N SER A 98 6.78 -9.78 -7.45
CA SER A 98 6.20 -11.03 -7.95
C SER A 98 5.24 -10.83 -9.11
N ALA A 99 4.81 -9.61 -9.35
CA ALA A 99 3.90 -9.24 -10.44
C ALA A 99 4.13 -7.77 -10.80
N SER A 100 3.57 -7.35 -11.92
CA SER A 100 3.58 -5.94 -12.34
C SER A 100 2.34 -5.23 -11.82
N ALA A 101 2.44 -3.90 -11.67
CA ALA A 101 1.31 -3.04 -11.30
C ALA A 101 1.21 -1.90 -12.30
N THR A 102 0.02 -1.70 -12.85
CA THR A 102 -0.27 -0.66 -13.83
C THR A 102 -1.53 0.10 -13.42
N ALA A 103 -1.51 1.42 -13.58
CA ALA A 103 -2.67 2.23 -13.30
C ALA A 103 -3.79 1.87 -14.29
N ASN A 104 -4.88 1.31 -13.77
CA ASN A 104 -6.03 0.91 -14.59
C ASN A 104 -6.90 2.11 -14.94
N THR A 105 -6.86 3.12 -14.10
CA THR A 105 -7.46 4.44 -14.30
C THR A 105 -6.42 5.48 -13.87
N ASP A 106 -6.72 6.77 -14.02
CA ASP A 106 -5.90 7.78 -13.37
C ASP A 106 -5.92 7.52 -11.87
N CYS A 107 -4.77 7.55 -11.25
CA CYS A 107 -4.60 7.17 -9.84
C CYS A 107 -3.87 8.23 -9.04
N MET A 108 -4.25 8.32 -7.78
CA MET A 108 -3.46 8.98 -6.75
C MET A 108 -3.13 7.93 -5.70
N LEU A 109 -1.84 7.69 -5.50
CA LEU A 109 -1.33 6.69 -4.57
C LEU A 109 -0.50 7.37 -3.49
N PHE A 110 -0.38 6.69 -2.35
CA PHE A 110 0.63 7.04 -1.36
C PHE A 110 1.68 5.94 -1.35
N ARG A 111 2.93 6.35 -1.42
CA ARG A 111 4.06 5.46 -1.34
C ARG A 111 4.67 5.53 0.06
N VAL A 112 4.95 4.37 0.65
CA VAL A 112 5.64 4.26 1.93
C VAL A 112 6.92 3.46 1.70
N ASN A 113 8.06 4.09 1.95
CA ASN A 113 9.37 3.47 1.71
C ASN A 113 9.81 2.63 2.91
N GLN A 114 10.58 1.59 2.64
CA GLN A 114 11.01 0.62 3.64
C GLN A 114 11.87 1.23 4.75
N GLU A 115 12.86 2.03 4.40
CA GLU A 115 13.82 2.53 5.37
C GLU A 115 13.18 3.38 6.47
N PRO A 116 12.42 4.45 6.16
CA PRO A 116 11.75 5.20 7.21
C PRO A 116 10.68 4.37 7.94
N PHE A 117 10.06 3.41 7.27
CA PHE A 117 9.11 2.52 7.91
C PHE A 117 9.79 1.65 8.97
N TYR A 118 10.95 1.10 8.68
CA TYR A 118 11.71 0.30 9.63
C TYR A 118 12.13 1.12 10.85
N GLU A 119 12.54 2.36 10.65
CA GLU A 119 12.86 3.27 11.76
C GLU A 119 11.66 3.46 12.68
N LEU A 120 10.48 3.58 12.10
CA LEU A 120 9.25 3.73 12.87
C LEU A 120 8.91 2.45 13.65
N VAL A 121 8.98 1.29 13.02
CA VAL A 121 8.60 0.03 13.68
C VAL A 121 9.56 -0.38 14.78
N GLU A 122 10.80 0.05 14.74
CA GLU A 122 11.76 -0.19 15.81
C GLU A 122 11.32 0.45 17.13
N THR A 123 10.53 1.53 17.05
CA THR A 123 10.05 2.25 18.23
C THR A 123 8.56 2.06 18.49
N ARG A 124 7.79 1.55 17.51
CA ARG A 124 6.33 1.42 17.58
C ARG A 124 5.86 0.05 17.10
N THR A 125 5.78 -0.88 18.04
CA THR A 125 5.43 -2.28 17.74
C THR A 125 3.97 -2.43 17.28
N GLU A 126 3.08 -1.48 17.62
CA GLU A 126 1.68 -1.50 17.19
C GLU A 126 1.54 -1.46 15.67
N VAL A 127 2.46 -0.78 14.98
CA VAL A 127 2.48 -0.72 13.51
C VAL A 127 2.77 -2.11 12.94
N VAL A 128 3.74 -2.81 13.53
CA VAL A 128 4.08 -4.19 13.12
C VAL A 128 2.87 -5.11 13.28
N ARG A 129 2.15 -4.96 14.39
CA ARG A 129 0.96 -5.78 14.67
C ARG A 129 -0.10 -5.59 13.59
N GLY A 130 -0.30 -4.37 13.12
CA GLY A 130 -1.23 -4.09 12.02
C GLY A 130 -0.83 -4.80 10.74
N PHE A 131 0.45 -4.80 10.40
CA PHE A 131 0.95 -5.49 9.21
C PHE A 131 0.86 -7.00 9.33
N ILE A 132 1.15 -7.56 10.48
CA ILE A 132 0.97 -9.00 10.73
C ILE A 132 -0.48 -9.39 10.51
N LYS A 133 -1.41 -8.56 10.97
CA LYS A 133 -2.84 -8.81 10.81
C LYS A 133 -3.25 -8.89 9.33
N ILE A 134 -2.77 -7.96 8.50
CA ILE A 134 -3.12 -7.99 7.07
C ILE A 134 -2.53 -9.23 6.38
N LEU A 135 -1.29 -9.60 6.72
CA LEU A 135 -0.67 -10.79 6.17
C LEU A 135 -1.46 -12.05 6.55
N CYS A 136 -1.94 -12.14 7.78
CA CYS A 136 -2.78 -13.24 8.23
C CYS A 136 -4.11 -13.28 7.47
N GLN A 137 -4.73 -12.12 7.25
CA GLN A 137 -5.98 -12.04 6.50
C GLN A 137 -5.80 -12.50 5.06
N ARG A 138 -4.72 -12.09 4.42
CA ARG A 138 -4.41 -12.50 3.04
C ARG A 138 -4.12 -13.98 2.94
N LEU A 139 -3.40 -14.52 3.90
CA LEU A 139 -3.10 -15.95 3.94
C LEU A 139 -4.37 -16.78 4.13
N ARG A 140 -5.27 -16.34 5.01
CA ARG A 140 -6.57 -17.00 5.20
C ARG A 140 -7.41 -16.98 3.92
N ALA A 141 -7.47 -15.83 3.25
CA ALA A 141 -8.20 -15.70 1.99
C ALA A 141 -7.64 -16.64 0.92
N GLN A 142 -6.32 -16.77 0.84
CA GLN A 142 -5.66 -17.68 -0.09
C GLN A 142 -5.96 -19.13 0.25
N ASN A 143 -5.95 -19.48 1.54
CA ASN A 143 -6.26 -20.82 1.99
C ASN A 143 -7.71 -21.20 1.68
N GLU A 144 -8.65 -20.27 1.83
CA GLU A 144 -10.05 -20.48 1.47
C GLU A 144 -10.21 -20.76 -0.02
N LYS A 145 -9.48 -20.02 -0.88
CA LYS A 145 -9.50 -20.25 -2.33
C LYS A 145 -8.90 -21.58 -2.71
N SER A 146 -7.93 -22.09 -1.93
CA SER A 146 -7.25 -23.35 -2.17
C SER A 146 -7.95 -24.54 -1.54
N ALA A 147 -8.90 -24.29 -0.62
CA ALA A 147 -9.58 -25.37 0.09
C ALA A 147 -10.44 -26.19 -0.88
N PRO A 148 -10.38 -27.51 -0.81
CA PRO A 148 -11.25 -28.35 -1.62
C PRO A 148 -12.70 -28.10 -1.20
N SER A 149 -13.58 -27.99 -2.20
CA SER A 149 -14.99 -27.89 -1.92
C SER A 149 -15.45 -29.17 -1.27
N ALA A 150 -15.97 -29.07 -0.08
CA ALA A 150 -16.48 -30.20 0.63
C ALA A 150 -17.84 -30.62 0.07
#